data_109ce5b66e17c127ad4df2b2e36b0972
#
_entry.id   109ce5b66e17c127ad4df2b2e36b0972
#
_cell.length_a   1.000
_cell.length_b   1.000
_cell.length_c   1.000
_cell.angle_alpha   90.00
_cell.angle_beta   90.00
_cell.angle_gamma   90.00
#
_symmetry.space_group_name_H-M   'P 1'
#
loop_
_entity.id
_entity.type
_entity.pdbx_description
1 polymer ?
#
loop_
_entity_poly.entity_id
_entity_poly.type
_entity_poly.pdbx_seq_one_letter_code
_entity_poly.pdbx_strand_id
1 'polypeptide(L)'
;GCSLIVKDEAVDAARVVIRVGDDTYTKAQVQAQIQNQVNYMTALYSRYGLSFDSTNADVMSSLTDNVLNSLVERSVLLAKAKELGLDQLTDEEKTKIEENTASQLDSLRKSAATEFSLDLETQLEEINAKLDEIGYTEEVVRKSVTESLLITKAEDYAVKDVTVTEDEIVADFNSKVEAAKTSYESDLSAYGKAVLNGTTVYYRPAGYRNVKQILIKYSDEDSALVSNIQTALDNVITEQNNAANVMAKLGVANMDELANQVTVTLKPATETPTATVEVESSVSAFEEGLDETVAATAVTIAEAKAKRAFLEQQLADAKAKALANITPEADEVLAALAEGQDWDTLAEAHNDDPGMKAGAVNAATGYPVCEGFTQFDAAFVEGA
;
A
#
# COMPACT_ATOMS: atom_id res chain seq x y z
N GLY A 1 -38.34 38.64 -35.60
CA GLY A 1 -37.40 37.55 -35.58
C GLY A 1 -36.43 37.73 -34.44
N CYS A 2 -36.56 36.92 -33.38
CA CYS A 2 -35.50 36.82 -32.36
C CYS A 2 -34.38 35.99 -33.00
N SER A 3 -33.23 36.64 -33.29
CA SER A 3 -32.00 35.90 -33.59
C SER A 3 -31.57 35.22 -32.29
N LEU A 4 -31.64 33.89 -32.26
CA LEU A 4 -30.96 33.11 -31.23
C LEU A 4 -29.47 33.48 -31.31
N ILE A 5 -28.95 34.09 -30.24
CA ILE A 5 -27.48 34.21 -30.07
C ILE A 5 -26.99 32.79 -29.80
N VAL A 6 -26.50 32.14 -30.83
CA VAL A 6 -25.81 30.86 -30.69
C VAL A 6 -24.42 31.19 -30.13
N LYS A 7 -24.09 30.68 -28.95
CA LYS A 7 -22.76 30.84 -28.36
C LYS A 7 -21.76 30.09 -29.27
N ASP A 8 -20.83 30.86 -29.84
CA ASP A 8 -19.70 30.25 -30.56
C ASP A 8 -18.74 29.65 -29.54
N GLU A 9 -18.71 28.32 -29.48
CA GLU A 9 -17.90 27.59 -28.49
C GLU A 9 -16.40 27.85 -28.67
N ALA A 10 -15.92 28.02 -29.90
CA ALA A 10 -14.53 28.31 -30.19
C ALA A 10 -14.13 29.70 -29.70
N VAL A 11 -14.99 30.70 -29.88
CA VAL A 11 -14.79 32.08 -29.38
C VAL A 11 -14.82 32.11 -27.85
N ASP A 12 -15.74 31.37 -27.22
CA ASP A 12 -15.82 31.29 -25.74
C ASP A 12 -14.59 30.59 -25.16
N ALA A 13 -14.12 29.52 -25.77
CA ALA A 13 -12.92 28.75 -25.37
C ALA A 13 -11.62 29.61 -25.45
N ALA A 14 -11.53 30.45 -26.49
CA ALA A 14 -10.38 31.34 -26.72
C ALA A 14 -10.40 32.61 -25.82
N ARG A 15 -11.48 32.86 -25.07
CA ARG A 15 -11.59 34.03 -24.21
C ARG A 15 -10.55 34.01 -23.09
N VAL A 16 -9.78 35.08 -22.96
CA VAL A 16 -8.86 35.28 -21.84
C VAL A 16 -9.64 35.42 -20.52
N VAL A 17 -9.36 34.58 -19.54
CA VAL A 17 -10.02 34.55 -18.21
C VAL A 17 -9.09 34.90 -17.08
N ILE A 18 -7.77 34.77 -17.28
CA ILE A 18 -6.74 35.20 -16.32
C ILE A 18 -5.72 36.05 -17.08
N ARG A 19 -5.27 37.13 -16.45
CA ARG A 19 -4.15 37.96 -16.92
C ARG A 19 -3.27 38.36 -15.74
N VAL A 20 -1.98 38.05 -15.85
CA VAL A 20 -0.95 38.42 -14.86
C VAL A 20 0.21 39.08 -15.64
N GLY A 21 0.32 40.40 -15.58
CA GLY A 21 1.25 41.12 -16.46
C GLY A 21 0.97 40.83 -17.92
N ASP A 22 1.98 40.30 -18.62
CA ASP A 22 1.87 39.93 -20.04
C ASP A 22 1.34 38.50 -20.24
N ASP A 23 1.34 37.65 -19.20
CA ASP A 23 0.83 36.29 -19.26
C ASP A 23 -0.69 36.26 -19.26
N THR A 24 -1.25 35.42 -20.13
CA THR A 24 -2.70 35.25 -20.24
C THR A 24 -3.06 33.81 -20.36
N TYR A 25 -4.17 33.42 -19.71
CA TYR A 25 -4.75 32.09 -19.84
C TYR A 25 -6.15 32.20 -20.43
N THR A 26 -6.40 31.41 -21.46
CA THR A 26 -7.72 31.26 -22.04
C THR A 26 -8.61 30.36 -21.19
N LYS A 27 -9.91 30.47 -21.39
CA LYS A 27 -10.88 29.59 -20.72
C LYS A 27 -10.58 28.11 -21.00
N ALA A 28 -10.23 27.75 -22.23
CA ALA A 28 -9.85 26.38 -22.58
C ALA A 28 -8.64 25.89 -21.79
N GLN A 29 -7.60 26.71 -21.66
CA GLN A 29 -6.40 26.34 -20.89
C GLN A 29 -6.71 26.13 -19.40
N VAL A 30 -7.51 27.00 -18.79
CA VAL A 30 -7.93 26.84 -17.40
C VAL A 30 -8.79 25.59 -17.21
N GLN A 31 -9.74 25.34 -18.12
CA GLN A 31 -10.56 24.13 -18.07
C GLN A 31 -9.74 22.85 -18.22
N ALA A 32 -8.73 22.85 -19.09
CA ALA A 32 -7.83 21.72 -19.24
C ALA A 32 -7.06 21.44 -17.92
N GLN A 33 -6.57 22.48 -17.23
CA GLN A 33 -5.88 22.31 -15.95
C GLN A 33 -6.82 21.80 -14.85
N ILE A 34 -8.06 22.29 -14.80
CA ILE A 34 -9.09 21.78 -13.88
C ILE A 34 -9.35 20.29 -14.16
N GLN A 35 -9.51 19.91 -15.44
CA GLN A 35 -9.74 18.51 -15.81
C GLN A 35 -8.56 17.61 -15.46
N ASN A 36 -7.33 18.06 -15.68
CA ASN A 36 -6.12 17.32 -15.27
C ASN A 36 -6.10 17.08 -13.76
N GLN A 37 -6.47 18.10 -12.98
CA GLN A 37 -6.54 17.96 -11.52
C GLN A 37 -7.65 17.01 -11.07
N VAL A 38 -8.82 17.03 -11.74
CA VAL A 38 -9.90 16.05 -11.50
C VAL A 38 -9.42 14.62 -11.79
N ASN A 39 -8.73 14.42 -12.91
CA ASN A 39 -8.20 13.12 -13.30
C ASN A 39 -7.17 12.63 -12.26
N TYR A 40 -6.28 13.50 -11.81
CA TYR A 40 -5.30 13.20 -10.77
C TYR A 40 -5.98 12.78 -9.45
N MET A 41 -6.95 13.56 -8.98
CA MET A 41 -7.69 13.25 -7.74
C MET A 41 -8.47 11.95 -7.87
N THR A 42 -9.08 11.68 -9.02
CA THR A 42 -9.78 10.43 -9.31
C THR A 42 -8.84 9.23 -9.22
N ALA A 43 -7.66 9.32 -9.84
CA ALA A 43 -6.65 8.27 -9.79
C ALA A 43 -6.10 8.07 -8.36
N LEU A 44 -5.87 9.16 -7.63
CA LEU A 44 -5.40 9.11 -6.24
C LEU A 44 -6.39 8.41 -5.33
N TYR A 45 -7.67 8.80 -5.37
CA TYR A 45 -8.73 8.19 -4.56
C TYR A 45 -8.92 6.71 -4.89
N SER A 46 -8.87 6.36 -6.18
CA SER A 46 -8.99 4.96 -6.63
C SER A 46 -7.91 4.04 -6.03
N ARG A 47 -6.68 4.53 -5.82
CA ARG A 47 -5.59 3.76 -5.17
C ARG A 47 -5.91 3.37 -3.74
N TYR A 48 -6.78 4.14 -3.06
CA TYR A 48 -7.23 3.86 -1.70
C TYR A 48 -8.62 3.21 -1.65
N GLY A 49 -9.14 2.75 -2.80
CA GLY A 49 -10.48 2.16 -2.88
C GLY A 49 -11.63 3.16 -2.66
N LEU A 50 -11.35 4.46 -2.82
CA LEU A 50 -12.29 5.56 -2.66
C LEU A 50 -12.70 6.13 -4.02
N SER A 51 -13.83 6.84 -4.06
CA SER A 51 -14.29 7.59 -5.24
C SER A 51 -14.15 9.09 -5.01
N PHE A 52 -13.57 9.80 -5.99
CA PHE A 52 -13.58 11.26 -6.01
C PHE A 52 -14.91 11.76 -6.57
N ASP A 53 -15.66 12.53 -5.78
CA ASP A 53 -16.95 13.08 -6.20
C ASP A 53 -16.77 14.41 -6.95
N SER A 54 -16.60 14.32 -8.25
CA SER A 54 -16.53 15.49 -9.15
C SER A 54 -17.89 16.16 -9.44
N THR A 55 -18.99 15.65 -8.87
CA THR A 55 -20.33 16.26 -8.99
C THR A 55 -20.63 17.19 -7.81
N ASN A 56 -19.86 17.11 -6.73
CA ASN A 56 -20.01 17.98 -5.57
C ASN A 56 -19.53 19.40 -5.88
N ALA A 57 -20.45 20.37 -5.82
CA ALA A 57 -20.19 21.75 -6.19
C ALA A 57 -19.12 22.43 -5.30
N ASP A 58 -19.10 22.15 -3.99
CA ASP A 58 -18.14 22.73 -3.06
C ASP A 58 -16.73 22.18 -3.29
N VAL A 59 -16.62 20.88 -3.54
CA VAL A 59 -15.36 20.22 -3.90
C VAL A 59 -14.81 20.79 -5.20
N MET A 60 -15.65 20.92 -6.21
CA MET A 60 -15.25 21.46 -7.52
C MET A 60 -14.91 22.94 -7.46
N SER A 61 -15.61 23.73 -6.64
CA SER A 61 -15.28 25.12 -6.39
C SER A 61 -13.88 25.26 -5.77
N SER A 62 -13.62 24.54 -4.69
CA SER A 62 -12.32 24.55 -4.01
C SER A 62 -11.18 24.08 -4.92
N LEU A 63 -11.41 23.05 -5.72
CA LEU A 63 -10.43 22.55 -6.70
C LEU A 63 -10.16 23.62 -7.79
N THR A 64 -11.22 24.26 -8.28
CA THR A 64 -11.11 25.32 -9.29
C THR A 64 -10.32 26.52 -8.74
N ASP A 65 -10.62 26.97 -7.52
CA ASP A 65 -9.91 28.07 -6.87
C ASP A 65 -8.43 27.74 -6.68
N ASN A 66 -8.10 26.52 -6.29
CA ASN A 66 -6.72 26.06 -6.18
C ASN A 66 -5.99 26.11 -7.52
N VAL A 67 -6.61 25.63 -8.60
CA VAL A 67 -6.03 25.70 -9.96
C VAL A 67 -5.81 27.15 -10.38
N LEU A 68 -6.81 28.02 -10.19
CA LEU A 68 -6.70 29.45 -10.53
C LEU A 68 -5.56 30.11 -9.75
N ASN A 69 -5.47 29.88 -8.45
CA ASN A 69 -4.42 30.44 -7.61
C ASN A 69 -3.03 29.95 -8.05
N SER A 70 -2.87 28.67 -8.35
CA SER A 70 -1.60 28.09 -8.84
C SER A 70 -1.15 28.71 -10.17
N LEU A 71 -2.09 28.97 -11.10
CA LEU A 71 -1.76 29.63 -12.37
C LEU A 71 -1.32 31.08 -12.16
N VAL A 72 -2.01 31.82 -11.28
CA VAL A 72 -1.64 33.21 -10.93
C VAL A 72 -0.28 33.24 -10.25
N GLU A 73 -0.05 32.40 -9.24
CA GLU A 73 1.21 32.29 -8.49
C GLU A 73 2.38 31.97 -9.42
N ARG A 74 2.22 31.00 -10.31
CA ARG A 74 3.21 30.62 -11.32
C ARG A 74 3.58 31.85 -12.19
N SER A 75 2.58 32.57 -12.71
CA SER A 75 2.84 33.73 -13.55
C SER A 75 3.51 34.86 -12.79
N VAL A 76 3.14 35.09 -11.53
CA VAL A 76 3.77 36.13 -10.67
C VAL A 76 5.24 35.79 -10.44
N LEU A 77 5.55 34.52 -10.11
CA LEU A 77 6.94 34.06 -9.87
C LEU A 77 7.79 34.14 -11.14
N LEU A 78 7.24 33.77 -12.30
CA LEU A 78 7.94 33.88 -13.58
C LEU A 78 8.18 35.33 -13.97
N ALA A 79 7.20 36.22 -13.79
CA ALA A 79 7.36 37.66 -14.01
C ALA A 79 8.44 38.24 -13.09
N LYS A 80 8.46 37.83 -11.81
CA LYS A 80 9.46 38.23 -10.83
C LYS A 80 10.85 37.73 -11.18
N ALA A 81 10.97 36.47 -11.63
CA ALA A 81 12.23 35.90 -12.10
C ALA A 81 12.84 36.73 -13.22
N LYS A 82 12.02 37.16 -14.22
CA LYS A 82 12.45 38.04 -15.31
C LYS A 82 12.84 39.44 -14.81
N GLU A 83 12.01 40.06 -13.95
CA GLU A 83 12.31 41.37 -13.35
C GLU A 83 13.67 41.39 -12.62
N LEU A 84 14.01 40.26 -11.96
CA LEU A 84 15.27 40.10 -11.24
C LEU A 84 16.45 39.64 -12.13
N GLY A 85 16.23 39.41 -13.42
CA GLY A 85 17.24 38.94 -14.37
C GLY A 85 17.65 37.47 -14.14
N LEU A 86 16.84 36.70 -13.43
CA LEU A 86 17.11 35.27 -13.13
C LEU A 86 16.89 34.36 -14.34
N ASP A 87 16.29 34.88 -15.43
CA ASP A 87 16.14 34.24 -16.73
C ASP A 87 17.43 34.22 -17.57
N GLN A 88 18.48 34.91 -17.11
CA GLN A 88 19.81 34.82 -17.69
C GLN A 88 20.45 33.51 -17.20
N LEU A 89 20.27 32.46 -18.02
CA LEU A 89 20.71 31.11 -17.65
C LEU A 89 22.20 30.93 -17.87
N THR A 90 22.89 30.33 -16.88
CA THR A 90 24.27 29.86 -17.01
C THR A 90 24.34 28.63 -17.91
N ASP A 91 25.53 28.27 -18.37
CA ASP A 91 25.72 27.08 -19.21
C ASP A 91 25.45 25.78 -18.41
N GLU A 92 25.72 25.76 -17.10
CA GLU A 92 25.34 24.65 -16.22
C GLU A 92 23.82 24.50 -16.11
N GLU A 93 23.09 25.60 -15.95
CA GLU A 93 21.63 25.60 -15.88
C GLU A 93 21.01 25.13 -17.20
N LYS A 94 21.55 25.55 -18.35
CA LYS A 94 21.11 25.07 -19.67
C LYS A 94 21.34 23.56 -19.80
N THR A 95 22.48 23.05 -19.36
CA THR A 95 22.77 21.61 -19.36
C THR A 95 21.77 20.84 -18.50
N LYS A 96 21.47 21.33 -17.27
CA LYS A 96 20.48 20.73 -16.40
C LYS A 96 19.06 20.72 -17.00
N ILE A 97 18.70 21.79 -17.72
CA ILE A 97 17.41 21.83 -18.44
C ILE A 97 17.34 20.74 -19.49
N GLU A 98 18.41 20.55 -20.30
CA GLU A 98 18.42 19.49 -21.32
C GLU A 98 18.36 18.10 -20.69
N GLU A 99 19.12 17.83 -19.62
CA GLU A 99 19.12 16.56 -18.90
C GLU A 99 17.73 16.28 -18.29
N ASN A 100 17.14 17.24 -17.63
CA ASN A 100 15.80 17.10 -17.03
C ASN A 100 14.71 16.93 -18.08
N THR A 101 14.82 17.65 -19.21
CA THR A 101 13.90 17.50 -20.35
C THR A 101 13.96 16.08 -20.91
N ALA A 102 15.17 15.56 -21.14
CA ALA A 102 15.35 14.19 -21.61
C ALA A 102 14.78 13.16 -20.63
N SER A 103 15.02 13.34 -19.33
CA SER A 103 14.51 12.46 -18.27
C SER A 103 12.97 12.47 -18.19
N GLN A 104 12.35 13.66 -18.28
CA GLN A 104 10.89 13.76 -18.29
C GLN A 104 10.27 13.14 -19.54
N LEU A 105 10.88 13.37 -20.73
CA LEU A 105 10.42 12.73 -21.96
C LEU A 105 10.54 11.21 -21.90
N ASP A 106 11.62 10.67 -21.33
CA ASP A 106 11.77 9.23 -21.13
C ASP A 106 10.68 8.67 -20.23
N SER A 107 10.35 9.37 -19.14
CA SER A 107 9.28 8.99 -18.24
C SER A 107 7.90 9.04 -18.90
N LEU A 108 7.63 10.09 -19.70
CA LEU A 108 6.39 10.22 -20.46
C LEU A 108 6.25 9.11 -21.50
N ARG A 109 7.34 8.77 -22.21
CA ARG A 109 7.38 7.69 -23.20
C ARG A 109 7.08 6.33 -22.56
N LYS A 110 7.67 6.03 -21.40
CA LYS A 110 7.38 4.80 -20.64
C LYS A 110 5.92 4.71 -20.22
N SER A 111 5.36 5.81 -19.75
CA SER A 111 3.94 5.87 -19.37
C SER A 111 3.02 5.71 -20.57
N ALA A 112 3.29 6.39 -21.67
CA ALA A 112 2.53 6.29 -22.91
C ALA A 112 2.62 4.88 -23.54
N ALA A 113 3.81 4.26 -23.54
CA ALA A 113 3.99 2.89 -23.98
C ALA A 113 3.08 1.91 -23.23
N THR A 114 3.00 2.07 -21.90
CA THR A 114 2.12 1.26 -21.05
C THR A 114 0.65 1.55 -21.33
N GLU A 115 0.26 2.82 -21.40
CA GLU A 115 -1.13 3.24 -21.58
C GLU A 115 -1.71 2.81 -22.93
N PHE A 116 -0.92 2.95 -24.01
CA PHE A 116 -1.34 2.60 -25.36
C PHE A 116 -0.98 1.17 -25.76
N SER A 117 -0.39 0.38 -24.85
CA SER A 117 0.08 -1.00 -25.11
C SER A 117 1.04 -1.07 -26.30
N LEU A 118 1.99 -0.12 -26.38
CA LEU A 118 3.03 -0.02 -27.39
C LEU A 118 4.37 -0.49 -26.83
N ASP A 119 5.23 -1.02 -27.70
CA ASP A 119 6.59 -1.44 -27.35
C ASP A 119 7.54 -0.25 -27.44
N LEU A 120 8.21 0.09 -26.32
CA LEU A 120 9.06 1.25 -26.20
C LEU A 120 10.32 1.18 -27.13
N GLU A 121 10.84 -0.03 -27.38
CA GLU A 121 12.06 -0.21 -28.16
C GLU A 121 11.78 -0.18 -29.69
N THR A 122 10.62 -0.69 -30.11
CA THR A 122 10.31 -0.86 -31.54
C THR A 122 9.30 0.16 -32.08
N GLN A 123 8.50 0.84 -31.21
CA GLN A 123 7.40 1.75 -31.60
C GLN A 123 7.59 3.18 -31.04
N LEU A 124 8.84 3.62 -30.85
CA LEU A 124 9.15 4.93 -30.27
C LEU A 124 8.58 6.11 -31.08
N GLU A 125 8.54 6.03 -32.41
CA GLU A 125 7.96 7.07 -33.27
C GLU A 125 6.45 7.21 -33.04
N GLU A 126 5.73 6.10 -32.90
CA GLU A 126 4.30 6.08 -32.63
C GLU A 126 4.00 6.64 -31.22
N ILE A 127 4.81 6.26 -30.23
CA ILE A 127 4.72 6.78 -28.86
C ILE A 127 4.91 8.30 -28.87
N ASN A 128 5.93 8.82 -29.55
CA ASN A 128 6.16 10.26 -29.66
C ASN A 128 4.99 10.97 -30.36
N ALA A 129 4.46 10.39 -31.44
CA ALA A 129 3.29 10.96 -32.12
C ALA A 129 2.05 11.03 -31.22
N LYS A 130 1.84 10.02 -30.36
CA LYS A 130 0.78 10.03 -29.35
C LYS A 130 1.00 11.11 -28.28
N LEU A 131 2.23 11.27 -27.81
CA LEU A 131 2.58 12.34 -26.87
C LEU A 131 2.36 13.73 -27.48
N ASP A 132 2.76 13.94 -28.75
CA ASP A 132 2.55 15.19 -29.48
C ASP A 132 1.05 15.49 -29.66
N GLU A 133 0.25 14.46 -29.99
CA GLU A 133 -1.22 14.58 -30.14
C GLU A 133 -1.90 15.09 -28.86
N ILE A 134 -1.40 14.66 -27.68
CA ILE A 134 -1.92 15.09 -26.37
C ILE A 134 -1.17 16.30 -25.79
N GLY A 135 -0.26 16.93 -26.57
CA GLY A 135 0.40 18.19 -26.24
C GLY A 135 1.71 18.10 -25.47
N TYR A 136 2.31 16.92 -25.36
CA TYR A 136 3.63 16.72 -24.72
C TYR A 136 4.76 16.71 -25.75
N THR A 137 4.90 17.78 -26.52
CA THR A 137 6.07 17.95 -27.42
C THR A 137 7.33 18.22 -26.60
N GLU A 138 8.51 17.96 -27.19
CA GLU A 138 9.79 18.27 -26.54
C GLU A 138 9.91 19.76 -26.16
N GLU A 139 9.40 20.66 -27.01
CA GLU A 139 9.40 22.10 -26.75
C GLU A 139 8.55 22.44 -25.51
N VAL A 140 7.36 21.86 -25.39
CA VAL A 140 6.47 22.05 -24.23
C VAL A 140 7.10 21.53 -22.95
N VAL A 141 7.72 20.35 -22.99
CA VAL A 141 8.41 19.77 -21.84
C VAL A 141 9.61 20.62 -21.44
N ARG A 142 10.47 21.03 -22.40
CA ARG A 142 11.61 21.93 -22.16
C ARG A 142 11.18 23.26 -21.56
N LYS A 143 10.10 23.86 -22.08
CA LYS A 143 9.53 25.08 -21.54
C LYS A 143 9.11 24.88 -20.08
N SER A 144 8.40 23.79 -19.77
CA SER A 144 7.96 23.47 -18.42
C SER A 144 9.13 23.31 -17.45
N VAL A 145 10.20 22.60 -17.87
CA VAL A 145 11.44 22.43 -17.08
C VAL A 145 12.11 23.77 -16.83
N THR A 146 12.22 24.61 -17.86
CA THR A 146 12.81 25.96 -17.76
C THR A 146 12.03 26.84 -16.80
N GLU A 147 10.71 26.88 -16.92
CA GLU A 147 9.85 27.67 -16.04
C GLU A 147 9.91 27.17 -14.59
N SER A 148 10.00 25.87 -14.37
CA SER A 148 10.18 25.31 -13.02
C SER A 148 11.51 25.76 -12.39
N LEU A 149 12.60 25.77 -13.17
CA LEU A 149 13.88 26.30 -12.70
C LEU A 149 13.79 27.79 -12.35
N LEU A 150 13.12 28.60 -13.18
CA LEU A 150 12.98 30.05 -12.92
C LEU A 150 12.13 30.32 -11.68
N ILE A 151 11.09 29.53 -11.43
CA ILE A 151 10.27 29.59 -10.20
C ILE A 151 11.14 29.30 -8.99
N THR A 152 11.89 28.18 -9.00
CA THR A 152 12.81 27.84 -7.91
C THR A 152 13.82 28.96 -7.66
N LYS A 153 14.41 29.52 -8.71
CA LYS A 153 15.34 30.66 -8.56
C LYS A 153 14.68 31.89 -7.95
N ALA A 154 13.41 32.17 -8.27
CA ALA A 154 12.66 33.30 -7.68
C ALA A 154 12.36 33.06 -6.20
N GLU A 155 11.98 31.82 -5.84
CA GLU A 155 11.76 31.40 -4.46
C GLU A 155 13.05 31.45 -3.65
N ASP A 156 14.15 30.92 -4.15
CA ASP A 156 15.48 30.99 -3.52
C ASP A 156 15.93 32.44 -3.31
N TYR A 157 15.69 33.29 -4.32
CA TYR A 157 16.00 34.73 -4.20
C TYR A 157 15.16 35.39 -3.12
N ALA A 158 13.89 35.04 -2.97
CA ALA A 158 13.00 35.59 -1.95
C ALA A 158 13.46 35.29 -0.54
N VAL A 159 14.09 34.10 -0.34
CA VAL A 159 14.56 33.66 0.98
C VAL A 159 16.08 33.80 1.19
N LYS A 160 16.82 34.35 0.20
CA LYS A 160 18.29 34.39 0.22
C LYS A 160 18.91 35.09 1.43
N ASP A 161 18.18 36.01 2.03
CA ASP A 161 18.62 36.78 3.21
C ASP A 161 17.95 36.27 4.50
N VAL A 162 17.15 35.21 4.41
CA VAL A 162 16.54 34.56 5.57
C VAL A 162 17.62 33.71 6.24
N THR A 163 17.87 34.01 7.50
CA THR A 163 18.79 33.25 8.37
C THR A 163 18.00 32.65 9.51
N VAL A 164 18.27 31.39 9.79
CA VAL A 164 17.72 30.72 10.97
C VAL A 164 18.75 30.76 12.06
N THR A 165 18.37 31.27 13.22
CA THR A 165 19.24 31.34 14.39
C THR A 165 19.29 30.01 15.13
N GLU A 166 20.35 29.76 15.90
CA GLU A 166 20.46 28.57 16.77
C GLU A 166 19.27 28.46 17.75
N ASP A 167 18.84 29.59 18.30
CA ASP A 167 17.70 29.64 19.23
C ASP A 167 16.39 29.22 18.57
N GLU A 168 16.16 29.57 17.29
CA GLU A 168 14.99 29.14 16.51
C GLU A 168 15.06 27.64 16.23
N ILE A 169 16.23 27.10 15.87
CA ILE A 169 16.43 25.66 15.66
C ILE A 169 16.12 24.87 16.94
N VAL A 170 16.66 25.33 18.07
CA VAL A 170 16.43 24.71 19.40
C VAL A 170 14.94 24.80 19.79
N ALA A 171 14.30 25.95 19.56
CA ALA A 171 12.89 26.13 19.86
C ALA A 171 11.99 25.20 19.01
N ASP A 172 12.25 25.09 17.72
CA ASP A 172 11.53 24.19 16.83
C ASP A 172 11.75 22.71 17.23
N PHE A 173 13.00 22.32 17.51
CA PHE A 173 13.33 20.99 17.99
C PHE A 173 12.58 20.66 19.28
N ASN A 174 12.61 21.52 20.27
CA ASN A 174 11.91 21.32 21.53
C ASN A 174 10.39 21.22 21.36
N SER A 175 9.81 22.04 20.47
CA SER A 175 8.39 21.96 20.11
C SER A 175 8.03 20.59 19.54
N LYS A 176 8.87 20.07 18.62
CA LYS A 176 8.70 18.74 18.04
C LYS A 176 8.86 17.62 19.07
N VAL A 177 9.79 17.76 20.01
CA VAL A 177 9.97 16.82 21.12
C VAL A 177 8.72 16.78 22.02
N GLU A 178 8.19 17.92 22.43
CA GLU A 178 6.99 17.99 23.28
C GLU A 178 5.73 17.46 22.57
N ALA A 179 5.56 17.77 21.29
CA ALA A 179 4.47 17.24 20.49
C ALA A 179 4.57 15.71 20.33
N ALA A 180 5.77 15.19 20.03
CA ALA A 180 6.03 13.76 19.94
C ALA A 180 5.81 13.05 21.28
N LYS A 181 6.26 13.65 22.38
CA LYS A 181 6.05 13.13 23.73
C LYS A 181 4.56 13.00 24.04
N THR A 182 3.78 14.06 23.82
CA THR A 182 2.33 14.05 24.06
C THR A 182 1.64 12.97 23.23
N SER A 183 2.00 12.85 21.96
CA SER A 183 1.43 11.86 21.05
C SER A 183 1.77 10.42 21.46
N TYR A 184 3.06 10.14 21.72
CA TYR A 184 3.52 8.77 21.95
C TYR A 184 3.26 8.28 23.38
N GLU A 185 3.13 9.16 24.36
CA GLU A 185 2.70 8.78 25.73
C GLU A 185 1.20 8.51 25.79
N SER A 186 0.39 9.15 24.94
CA SER A 186 -1.05 8.88 24.83
C SER A 186 -1.37 7.62 24.02
N ASP A 187 -0.55 7.30 23.01
CA ASP A 187 -0.64 6.08 22.19
C ASP A 187 0.75 5.53 21.91
N LEU A 188 1.17 4.56 22.74
CA LEU A 188 2.47 3.92 22.58
C LEU A 188 2.65 3.29 21.19
N SER A 189 1.57 2.77 20.58
CA SER A 189 1.65 2.14 19.27
C SER A 189 2.03 3.11 18.14
N ALA A 190 1.73 4.39 18.31
CA ALA A 190 2.06 5.44 17.33
C ALA A 190 3.57 5.60 17.14
N TYR A 191 4.36 5.49 18.22
CA TYR A 191 5.83 5.54 18.12
C TYR A 191 6.38 4.38 17.27
N GLY A 192 5.97 3.14 17.57
CA GLY A 192 6.44 1.96 16.83
C GLY A 192 6.07 2.02 15.34
N LYS A 193 4.85 2.46 15.03
CA LYS A 193 4.39 2.69 13.65
C LYS A 193 5.23 3.75 12.94
N ALA A 194 5.53 4.87 13.60
CA ALA A 194 6.36 5.94 13.05
C ALA A 194 7.77 5.43 12.70
N VAL A 195 8.39 4.67 13.61
CA VAL A 195 9.72 4.08 13.38
C VAL A 195 9.68 3.09 12.21
N LEU A 196 8.70 2.18 12.17
CA LEU A 196 8.56 1.18 11.09
C LEU A 196 8.31 1.83 9.73
N ASN A 197 7.64 2.98 9.69
CA ASN A 197 7.39 3.76 8.47
C ASN A 197 8.55 4.67 8.07
N GLY A 198 9.67 4.65 8.81
CA GLY A 198 10.83 5.51 8.56
C GLY A 198 10.58 7.00 8.86
N THR A 199 9.56 7.31 9.66
CA THR A 199 9.29 8.69 10.09
C THR A 199 10.34 9.14 11.10
N THR A 200 10.84 10.38 10.97
CA THR A 200 11.75 10.97 11.96
C THR A 200 11.03 11.09 13.30
N VAL A 201 11.58 10.46 14.32
CA VAL A 201 11.03 10.50 15.69
C VAL A 201 11.92 11.36 16.59
N TYR A 202 11.30 12.28 17.34
CA TYR A 202 11.98 13.20 18.24
C TYR A 202 11.93 12.80 19.73
N TYR A 203 11.13 11.78 20.06
CA TYR A 203 10.96 11.28 21.43
C TYR A 203 10.70 9.78 21.40
N ARG A 204 11.34 9.04 22.30
CA ARG A 204 11.10 7.62 22.53
C ARG A 204 10.37 7.43 23.87
N PRO A 205 9.12 6.93 23.86
CA PRO A 205 8.40 6.67 25.09
C PRO A 205 9.02 5.50 25.86
N ALA A 206 8.79 5.45 27.17
CA ALA A 206 9.18 4.32 27.99
C ALA A 206 8.43 3.03 27.58
N GLY A 207 9.02 1.87 27.87
CA GLY A 207 8.43 0.57 27.59
C GLY A 207 8.78 -0.04 26.23
N TYR A 208 9.45 0.72 25.34
CA TYR A 208 9.95 0.19 24.08
C TYR A 208 11.32 -0.47 24.23
N ARG A 209 11.48 -1.63 23.58
CA ARG A 209 12.76 -2.31 23.35
C ARG A 209 13.01 -2.37 21.85
N ASN A 210 14.27 -2.42 21.47
CA ASN A 210 14.68 -2.72 20.11
C ASN A 210 15.16 -4.18 20.08
N VAL A 211 14.50 -5.00 19.27
CA VAL A 211 14.73 -6.44 19.22
C VAL A 211 15.25 -6.81 17.85
N LYS A 212 16.42 -7.46 17.80
CA LYS A 212 16.93 -8.14 16.62
C LYS A 212 16.54 -9.62 16.70
N GLN A 213 16.26 -10.24 15.57
CA GLN A 213 15.95 -11.65 15.48
C GLN A 213 16.73 -12.33 14.36
N ILE A 214 16.96 -13.61 14.52
CA ILE A 214 17.33 -14.52 13.45
C ILE A 214 16.13 -15.42 13.21
N LEU A 215 15.43 -15.22 12.11
CA LEU A 215 14.26 -15.99 11.71
C LEU A 215 14.71 -17.13 10.82
N ILE A 216 14.44 -18.34 11.23
CA ILE A 216 14.63 -19.55 10.40
C ILE A 216 13.24 -19.99 9.95
N LYS A 217 12.95 -19.88 8.66
CA LYS A 217 11.65 -20.25 8.09
C LYS A 217 11.55 -21.76 7.83
N TYR A 218 10.35 -22.26 7.77
CA TYR A 218 10.11 -23.60 7.24
C TYR A 218 10.57 -23.71 5.79
N SER A 219 10.92 -24.91 5.35
CA SER A 219 11.15 -25.19 3.93
C SER A 219 9.94 -24.78 3.07
N ASP A 220 10.16 -24.52 1.79
CA ASP A 220 9.04 -24.18 0.89
C ASP A 220 8.02 -25.33 0.80
N GLU A 221 8.48 -26.59 0.90
CA GLU A 221 7.63 -27.78 0.93
C GLU A 221 6.77 -27.83 2.21
N ASP A 222 7.39 -27.68 3.38
CA ASP A 222 6.67 -27.68 4.66
C ASP A 222 5.71 -26.49 4.76
N SER A 223 6.13 -25.31 4.28
CA SER A 223 5.28 -24.11 4.24
C SER A 223 4.06 -24.32 3.35
N ALA A 224 4.25 -24.92 2.16
CA ALA A 224 3.16 -25.22 1.25
C ALA A 224 2.20 -26.27 1.86
N LEU A 225 2.71 -27.28 2.52
CA LEU A 225 1.89 -28.30 3.18
C LEU A 225 1.03 -27.69 4.29
N VAL A 226 1.63 -26.90 5.19
CA VAL A 226 0.92 -26.18 6.27
C VAL A 226 -0.15 -25.26 5.70
N SER A 227 0.17 -24.50 4.66
CA SER A 227 -0.76 -23.58 3.99
C SER A 227 -1.94 -24.31 3.32
N ASN A 228 -1.67 -25.43 2.65
CA ASN A 228 -2.70 -26.24 2.00
C ASN A 228 -3.66 -26.84 3.03
N ILE A 229 -3.15 -27.36 4.15
CA ILE A 229 -3.99 -27.90 5.22
C ILE A 229 -4.81 -26.78 5.88
N GLN A 230 -4.22 -25.61 6.13
CA GLN A 230 -4.94 -24.47 6.68
C GLN A 230 -6.08 -24.04 5.75
N THR A 231 -5.81 -23.94 4.44
CA THR A 231 -6.83 -23.59 3.44
C THR A 231 -7.97 -24.62 3.40
N ALA A 232 -7.64 -25.92 3.46
CA ALA A 232 -8.65 -26.97 3.53
C ALA A 232 -9.51 -26.88 4.81
N LEU A 233 -8.88 -26.57 5.94
CA LEU A 233 -9.58 -26.35 7.22
C LEU A 233 -10.52 -25.15 7.16
N ASP A 234 -10.05 -24.01 6.62
CA ASP A 234 -10.86 -22.79 6.50
C ASP A 234 -12.08 -23.00 5.59
N ASN A 235 -11.91 -23.75 4.50
CA ASN A 235 -13.02 -24.14 3.62
C ASN A 235 -14.06 -25.00 4.35
N VAL A 236 -13.62 -25.98 5.15
CA VAL A 236 -14.52 -26.84 5.92
C VAL A 236 -15.24 -26.06 7.02
N ILE A 237 -14.57 -25.13 7.70
CA ILE A 237 -15.20 -24.21 8.67
C ILE A 237 -16.29 -23.37 8.00
N THR A 238 -16.00 -22.86 6.79
CA THR A 238 -16.97 -22.08 6.00
C THR A 238 -18.17 -22.93 5.60
N GLU A 239 -17.95 -24.18 5.15
CA GLU A 239 -19.01 -25.14 4.83
C GLU A 239 -19.90 -25.42 6.05
N GLN A 240 -19.30 -25.70 7.20
CA GLN A 240 -20.01 -25.93 8.46
C GLN A 240 -20.87 -24.74 8.87
N ASN A 241 -20.32 -23.52 8.79
CA ASN A 241 -21.05 -22.30 9.14
C ASN A 241 -22.21 -22.04 8.18
N ASN A 242 -22.02 -22.26 6.88
CA ASN A 242 -23.08 -22.12 5.88
C ASN A 242 -24.22 -23.12 6.14
N ALA A 243 -23.90 -24.38 6.41
CA ALA A 243 -24.89 -25.40 6.76
C ALA A 243 -25.65 -25.06 8.06
N ALA A 244 -24.96 -24.57 9.08
CA ALA A 244 -25.57 -24.12 10.32
C ALA A 244 -26.53 -22.94 10.08
N ASN A 245 -26.16 -21.98 9.21
CA ASN A 245 -27.03 -20.87 8.83
C ASN A 245 -28.30 -21.33 8.08
N VAL A 246 -28.21 -22.38 7.25
CA VAL A 246 -29.37 -22.98 6.58
C VAL A 246 -30.31 -23.58 7.62
N MET A 247 -29.82 -24.37 8.58
CA MET A 247 -30.59 -24.96 9.66
C MET A 247 -31.29 -23.89 10.51
N ALA A 248 -30.58 -22.80 10.86
CA ALA A 248 -31.12 -21.68 11.60
C ALA A 248 -32.31 -21.00 10.86
N LYS A 249 -32.17 -20.80 9.54
CA LYS A 249 -33.23 -20.22 8.70
C LYS A 249 -34.47 -21.13 8.60
N LEU A 250 -34.25 -22.45 8.64
CA LEU A 250 -35.36 -23.44 8.66
C LEU A 250 -35.97 -23.63 10.04
N GLY A 251 -35.46 -22.96 11.08
CA GLY A 251 -35.96 -23.05 12.45
C GLY A 251 -35.68 -24.38 13.15
N VAL A 252 -34.63 -25.10 12.71
CA VAL A 252 -34.24 -26.40 13.27
C VAL A 252 -33.51 -26.19 14.59
N ALA A 253 -34.10 -26.60 15.72
CA ALA A 253 -33.53 -26.41 17.05
C ALA A 253 -32.55 -27.52 17.47
N ASN A 254 -32.71 -28.73 16.92
CA ASN A 254 -31.96 -29.94 17.30
C ASN A 254 -30.91 -30.32 16.29
N MET A 255 -30.26 -29.34 15.67
CA MET A 255 -29.27 -29.52 14.61
C MET A 255 -28.13 -30.50 14.99
N ASP A 256 -27.59 -30.37 16.19
CA ASP A 256 -26.50 -31.26 16.65
C ASP A 256 -26.99 -32.69 16.87
N GLU A 257 -28.19 -32.88 17.33
CA GLU A 257 -28.78 -34.21 17.51
C GLU A 257 -28.99 -34.92 16.17
N LEU A 258 -29.44 -34.18 15.15
CA LEU A 258 -29.56 -34.70 13.77
C LEU A 258 -28.19 -35.05 13.18
N ALA A 259 -27.22 -34.18 13.30
CA ALA A 259 -25.87 -34.43 12.81
C ALA A 259 -25.21 -35.62 13.51
N ASN A 260 -25.48 -35.85 14.79
CA ASN A 260 -24.95 -37.01 15.55
C ASN A 260 -25.57 -38.34 15.12
N GLN A 261 -26.68 -38.36 14.37
CA GLN A 261 -27.24 -39.57 13.78
C GLN A 261 -26.53 -40.03 12.51
N VAL A 262 -25.64 -39.18 11.98
CA VAL A 262 -24.84 -39.46 10.78
C VAL A 262 -23.53 -40.13 11.20
N THR A 263 -23.27 -41.29 10.66
CA THR A 263 -21.97 -41.95 10.78
C THR A 263 -21.07 -41.51 9.66
N VAL A 264 -19.94 -40.89 9.97
CA VAL A 264 -18.95 -40.41 9.01
C VAL A 264 -17.69 -41.24 9.09
N THR A 265 -17.24 -41.81 7.99
CA THR A 265 -15.98 -42.52 7.85
C THR A 265 -15.02 -41.67 7.02
N LEU A 266 -13.86 -41.31 7.60
CA LEU A 266 -12.83 -40.54 6.92
C LEU A 266 -11.91 -41.51 6.16
N LYS A 267 -11.54 -41.11 4.94
CA LYS A 267 -10.56 -41.80 4.08
C LYS A 267 -9.45 -40.80 3.73
N PRO A 268 -8.45 -40.62 4.63
CA PRO A 268 -7.30 -39.76 4.36
C PRO A 268 -6.46 -40.30 3.21
N ALA A 269 -5.72 -39.43 2.53
CA ALA A 269 -4.66 -39.84 1.62
C ALA A 269 -3.60 -40.69 2.35
N THR A 270 -2.86 -41.46 1.59
CA THR A 270 -1.84 -42.38 2.15
C THR A 270 -0.67 -41.67 2.79
N GLU A 271 -0.35 -40.45 2.31
CA GLU A 271 0.70 -39.60 2.87
C GLU A 271 0.12 -38.70 3.93
N THR A 272 0.71 -38.70 5.14
CA THR A 272 0.33 -37.85 6.27
C THR A 272 1.54 -37.09 6.78
N PRO A 273 1.42 -35.80 7.19
CA PRO A 273 0.21 -34.98 7.20
C PRO A 273 -0.30 -34.62 5.81
N THR A 274 -1.62 -34.44 5.66
CA THR A 274 -2.27 -34.18 4.37
C THR A 274 -3.44 -33.21 4.47
N ALA A 275 -3.65 -32.43 3.41
CA ALA A 275 -4.85 -31.59 3.24
C ALA A 275 -6.04 -32.37 2.65
N THR A 276 -5.82 -33.60 2.14
CA THR A 276 -6.80 -34.35 1.39
C THR A 276 -7.43 -35.42 2.26
N VAL A 277 -8.75 -35.40 2.37
CA VAL A 277 -9.56 -36.42 3.04
C VAL A 277 -10.89 -36.59 2.31
N GLU A 278 -11.16 -37.81 1.89
CA GLU A 278 -12.48 -38.19 1.40
C GLU A 278 -13.34 -38.65 2.56
N VAL A 279 -14.66 -38.52 2.41
CA VAL A 279 -15.63 -38.97 3.43
C VAL A 279 -16.66 -39.89 2.79
N GLU A 280 -17.05 -40.89 3.56
CA GLU A 280 -18.27 -41.65 3.32
C GLU A 280 -19.18 -41.46 4.51
N SER A 281 -20.44 -41.12 4.29
CA SER A 281 -21.43 -40.95 5.31
C SER A 281 -22.59 -41.91 5.13
N SER A 282 -23.15 -42.39 6.25
CA SER A 282 -24.35 -43.16 6.30
C SER A 282 -25.24 -42.70 7.45
N VAL A 283 -26.53 -42.77 7.24
CA VAL A 283 -27.55 -42.42 8.23
C VAL A 283 -28.29 -43.67 8.64
N SER A 284 -28.32 -43.99 9.94
CA SER A 284 -29.01 -45.18 10.45
C SER A 284 -30.52 -45.09 10.38
N ALA A 285 -31.09 -43.93 10.65
CA ALA A 285 -32.50 -43.50 10.36
C ALA A 285 -32.71 -42.05 10.85
N PHE A 286 -33.12 -41.16 9.99
CA PHE A 286 -33.86 -39.97 10.42
C PHE A 286 -35.35 -40.34 10.68
N GLU A 287 -36.03 -39.53 11.48
CA GLU A 287 -37.48 -39.73 11.69
C GLU A 287 -38.23 -39.71 10.34
N GLU A 288 -39.24 -40.54 10.21
CA GLU A 288 -40.10 -40.60 9.01
C GLU A 288 -40.81 -39.25 8.83
N GLY A 289 -40.60 -38.62 7.65
CA GLY A 289 -41.15 -37.31 7.32
C GLY A 289 -40.24 -36.11 7.60
N LEU A 290 -38.96 -36.33 8.00
CA LEU A 290 -37.99 -35.23 8.08
C LEU A 290 -37.81 -34.57 6.68
N ASP A 291 -37.78 -33.25 6.64
CA ASP A 291 -37.56 -32.49 5.43
C ASP A 291 -36.20 -32.88 4.78
N GLU A 292 -36.21 -33.11 3.47
CA GLU A 292 -35.01 -33.57 2.74
C GLU A 292 -33.85 -32.55 2.84
N THR A 293 -34.14 -31.24 2.87
CA THR A 293 -33.11 -30.19 3.00
C THR A 293 -32.48 -30.24 4.40
N VAL A 294 -33.30 -30.50 5.43
CA VAL A 294 -32.84 -30.64 6.82
C VAL A 294 -31.93 -31.88 6.91
N ALA A 295 -32.37 -33.02 6.36
CA ALA A 295 -31.61 -34.27 6.33
C ALA A 295 -30.25 -34.10 5.62
N ALA A 296 -30.24 -33.54 4.43
CA ALA A 296 -29.03 -33.27 3.66
C ALA A 296 -28.09 -32.30 4.40
N THR A 297 -28.63 -31.25 5.03
CA THR A 297 -27.82 -30.27 5.78
C THR A 297 -27.22 -30.91 7.04
N ALA A 298 -27.95 -31.82 7.72
CA ALA A 298 -27.41 -32.56 8.87
C ALA A 298 -26.22 -33.44 8.48
N VAL A 299 -26.27 -34.10 7.31
CA VAL A 299 -25.15 -34.86 6.74
C VAL A 299 -23.95 -33.93 6.52
N THR A 300 -24.15 -32.79 5.83
CA THR A 300 -23.10 -31.80 5.58
C THR A 300 -22.42 -31.32 6.87
N ILE A 301 -23.21 -31.05 7.93
CA ILE A 301 -22.65 -30.64 9.23
C ILE A 301 -21.83 -31.74 9.86
N ALA A 302 -22.30 -33.01 9.82
CA ALA A 302 -21.57 -34.15 10.38
C ALA A 302 -20.24 -34.37 9.64
N GLU A 303 -20.26 -34.35 8.31
CA GLU A 303 -19.07 -34.47 7.49
C GLU A 303 -18.07 -33.35 7.73
N ALA A 304 -18.55 -32.09 7.79
CA ALA A 304 -17.73 -30.93 8.07
C ALA A 304 -17.09 -31.00 9.47
N LYS A 305 -17.83 -31.42 10.50
CA LYS A 305 -17.28 -31.64 11.84
C LYS A 305 -16.17 -32.70 11.85
N ALA A 306 -16.35 -33.82 11.16
CA ALA A 306 -15.37 -34.90 11.08
C ALA A 306 -14.11 -34.46 10.31
N LYS A 307 -14.28 -33.83 9.14
CA LYS A 307 -13.19 -33.25 8.35
C LYS A 307 -12.41 -32.20 9.12
N ARG A 308 -13.10 -31.31 9.83
CA ARG A 308 -12.49 -30.26 10.64
C ARG A 308 -11.58 -30.86 11.72
N ALA A 309 -12.08 -31.78 12.53
CA ALA A 309 -11.30 -32.44 13.58
C ALA A 309 -10.06 -33.14 13.02
N PHE A 310 -10.19 -33.80 11.86
CA PHE A 310 -9.06 -34.42 11.17
C PHE A 310 -8.04 -33.37 10.71
N LEU A 311 -8.48 -32.31 10.00
CA LEU A 311 -7.59 -31.28 9.46
C LEU A 311 -6.90 -30.46 10.55
N GLU A 312 -7.56 -30.21 11.69
CA GLU A 312 -6.94 -29.58 12.87
C GLU A 312 -5.76 -30.43 13.37
N GLN A 313 -5.92 -31.76 13.42
CA GLN A 313 -4.83 -32.68 13.79
C GLN A 313 -3.72 -32.69 12.72
N GLN A 314 -4.07 -32.77 11.43
CA GLN A 314 -3.08 -32.75 10.35
C GLN A 314 -2.28 -31.44 10.33
N LEU A 315 -2.93 -30.31 10.63
CA LEU A 315 -2.26 -29.01 10.74
C LEU A 315 -1.26 -28.98 11.91
N ALA A 316 -1.64 -29.53 13.06
CA ALA A 316 -0.75 -29.65 14.21
C ALA A 316 0.46 -30.55 13.89
N ASP A 317 0.24 -31.71 13.25
CA ASP A 317 1.29 -32.65 12.88
C ASP A 317 2.22 -32.02 11.80
N ALA A 318 1.69 -31.31 10.82
CA ALA A 318 2.47 -30.61 9.79
C ALA A 318 3.35 -29.53 10.41
N LYS A 319 2.81 -28.70 11.31
CA LYS A 319 3.57 -27.68 12.05
C LYS A 319 4.65 -28.30 12.93
N ALA A 320 4.35 -29.39 13.61
CA ALA A 320 5.33 -30.11 14.45
C ALA A 320 6.47 -30.70 13.62
N LYS A 321 6.17 -31.29 12.46
CA LYS A 321 7.16 -31.77 11.49
C LYS A 321 8.03 -30.64 10.96
N ALA A 322 7.43 -29.56 10.51
CA ALA A 322 8.15 -28.40 9.99
C ALA A 322 9.08 -27.80 11.05
N LEU A 323 8.60 -27.68 12.30
CA LEU A 323 9.41 -27.21 13.42
C LEU A 323 10.59 -28.14 13.69
N ALA A 324 10.37 -29.47 13.72
CA ALA A 324 11.43 -30.44 13.91
C ALA A 324 12.51 -30.36 12.82
N ASN A 325 12.14 -30.02 11.59
CA ASN A 325 13.08 -29.92 10.48
C ASN A 325 14.01 -28.67 10.62
N ILE A 326 13.56 -27.57 11.22
CA ILE A 326 14.37 -26.34 11.40
C ILE A 326 15.07 -26.28 12.77
N THR A 327 14.65 -27.09 13.75
CA THR A 327 15.21 -27.11 15.12
C THR A 327 16.74 -27.32 15.15
N PRO A 328 17.34 -28.22 14.36
CA PRO A 328 18.79 -28.40 14.35
C PRO A 328 19.57 -27.15 13.98
N GLU A 329 19.10 -26.40 13.00
CA GLU A 329 19.72 -25.13 12.59
C GLU A 329 19.54 -24.05 13.68
N ALA A 330 18.36 -23.97 14.29
CA ALA A 330 18.13 -23.07 15.40
C ALA A 330 19.03 -23.36 16.59
N ASP A 331 19.23 -24.64 16.93
CA ASP A 331 20.10 -25.06 17.99
C ASP A 331 21.59 -24.76 17.70
N GLU A 332 22.02 -24.90 16.44
CA GLU A 332 23.36 -24.51 15.97
C GLU A 332 23.60 -23.03 16.16
N VAL A 333 22.64 -22.17 15.73
CA VAL A 333 22.73 -20.72 15.89
C VAL A 333 22.78 -20.32 17.37
N LEU A 334 21.94 -20.94 18.22
CA LEU A 334 21.94 -20.68 19.66
C LEU A 334 23.25 -21.08 20.33
N ALA A 335 23.82 -22.21 19.94
CA ALA A 335 25.13 -22.67 20.45
C ALA A 335 26.25 -21.71 20.03
N ALA A 336 26.26 -21.29 18.76
CA ALA A 336 27.23 -20.34 18.24
C ALA A 336 27.17 -18.98 18.96
N LEU A 337 25.96 -18.47 19.23
CA LEU A 337 25.77 -17.27 20.04
C LEU A 337 26.27 -17.42 21.47
N ALA A 338 26.03 -18.59 22.09
CA ALA A 338 26.51 -18.90 23.45
C ALA A 338 28.03 -18.96 23.52
N GLU A 339 28.70 -19.37 22.44
CA GLU A 339 30.16 -19.38 22.29
C GLU A 339 30.73 -18.00 21.98
N GLY A 340 29.90 -16.98 21.79
CA GLY A 340 30.30 -15.60 21.55
C GLY A 340 30.59 -15.30 20.09
N GLN A 341 30.06 -16.08 19.14
CA GLN A 341 30.13 -15.74 17.73
C GLN A 341 29.37 -14.43 17.46
N ASP A 342 29.86 -13.70 16.45
CA ASP A 342 29.28 -12.40 16.10
C ASP A 342 27.85 -12.55 15.55
N TRP A 343 26.95 -11.74 16.12
CA TRP A 343 25.54 -11.72 15.76
C TRP A 343 25.32 -11.43 14.26
N ASP A 344 26.00 -10.40 13.72
CA ASP A 344 25.76 -9.96 12.35
C ASP A 344 26.22 -11.03 11.35
N THR A 345 27.29 -11.77 11.68
CA THR A 345 27.76 -12.93 10.89
C THR A 345 26.73 -14.05 10.88
N LEU A 346 26.16 -14.40 12.04
CA LEU A 346 25.13 -15.44 12.14
C LEU A 346 23.81 -15.02 11.45
N ALA A 347 23.44 -13.75 11.60
CA ALA A 347 22.26 -13.21 10.94
C ALA A 347 22.40 -13.20 9.41
N GLU A 348 23.60 -12.93 8.88
CA GLU A 348 23.84 -13.01 7.44
C GLU A 348 23.71 -14.45 6.92
N ALA A 349 24.19 -15.43 7.68
CA ALA A 349 24.21 -16.83 7.29
C ALA A 349 22.85 -17.53 7.40
N HIS A 350 22.08 -17.23 8.45
CA HIS A 350 20.91 -18.02 8.88
C HIS A 350 19.58 -17.24 8.88
N ASN A 351 19.59 -15.90 8.68
CA ASN A 351 18.37 -15.13 8.85
C ASN A 351 17.54 -15.05 7.55
N ASP A 352 16.33 -15.52 7.60
CA ASP A 352 15.34 -15.43 6.52
C ASP A 352 14.47 -14.16 6.60
N ASP A 353 14.61 -13.33 7.65
CA ASP A 353 13.86 -12.10 7.79
C ASP A 353 14.41 -11.02 6.86
N PRO A 354 13.65 -10.56 5.83
CA PRO A 354 14.11 -9.52 4.92
C PRO A 354 14.40 -8.19 5.63
N GLY A 355 13.70 -7.90 6.73
CA GLY A 355 13.85 -6.68 7.51
C GLY A 355 15.11 -6.63 8.36
N MET A 356 15.80 -7.77 8.53
CA MET A 356 17.06 -7.89 9.25
C MET A 356 18.27 -8.13 8.33
N LYS A 357 18.08 -8.16 7.01
CA LYS A 357 19.19 -8.30 6.05
C LYS A 357 20.01 -7.01 5.96
N ALA A 358 21.28 -7.16 5.60
CA ALA A 358 22.20 -6.04 5.45
C ALA A 358 21.59 -4.92 4.57
N GLY A 359 21.62 -3.69 5.08
CA GLY A 359 21.04 -2.51 4.43
C GLY A 359 19.57 -2.23 4.75
N ALA A 360 18.84 -3.14 5.40
CA ALA A 360 17.52 -2.86 5.93
C ALA A 360 17.61 -1.94 7.16
N VAL A 361 16.63 -1.03 7.30
CA VAL A 361 16.61 -0.04 8.41
C VAL A 361 16.66 -0.74 9.77
N ASN A 362 15.91 -1.84 9.94
CA ASN A 362 15.83 -2.54 11.21
C ASN A 362 17.04 -3.47 11.50
N ALA A 363 17.87 -3.77 10.50
CA ALA A 363 19.07 -4.58 10.69
C ALA A 363 20.06 -3.91 11.65
N ALA A 364 20.21 -2.59 11.58
CA ALA A 364 21.08 -1.82 12.47
C ALA A 364 20.44 -1.61 13.85
N THR A 365 19.17 -1.23 13.90
CA THR A 365 18.51 -0.72 15.11
C THR A 365 17.65 -1.75 15.85
N GLY A 366 17.23 -2.83 15.21
CA GLY A 366 16.19 -3.75 15.68
C GLY A 366 14.78 -3.22 15.45
N TYR A 367 13.79 -4.10 15.59
CA TYR A 367 12.37 -3.74 15.58
C TYR A 367 11.95 -3.07 16.88
N PRO A 368 11.19 -1.97 16.83
CA PRO A 368 10.65 -1.36 18.04
C PRO A 368 9.47 -2.19 18.57
N VAL A 369 9.62 -2.76 19.74
CA VAL A 369 8.60 -3.62 20.38
C VAL A 369 8.23 -3.07 21.75
N CYS A 370 6.92 -3.05 22.06
CA CYS A 370 6.40 -2.79 23.40
C CYS A 370 5.27 -3.75 23.72
N GLU A 371 4.90 -3.88 24.98
CA GLU A 371 3.76 -4.69 25.41
C GLU A 371 2.47 -4.24 24.71
N GLY A 372 1.72 -5.21 24.15
CA GLY A 372 0.48 -4.92 23.42
C GLY A 372 0.65 -4.33 22.02
N PHE A 373 1.88 -4.24 21.48
CA PHE A 373 2.11 -3.74 20.14
C PHE A 373 1.65 -4.75 19.08
N THR A 374 0.60 -4.42 18.33
CA THR A 374 -0.13 -5.34 17.43
C THR A 374 0.39 -5.37 15.99
N GLN A 375 1.49 -4.68 15.67
CA GLN A 375 2.06 -4.67 14.32
C GLN A 375 2.89 -5.93 14.01
N PHE A 376 3.23 -6.70 15.05
CA PHE A 376 3.95 -7.96 14.95
C PHE A 376 3.11 -9.10 15.51
N ASP A 377 3.51 -10.32 15.17
CA ASP A 377 2.94 -11.54 15.76
C ASP A 377 3.04 -11.52 17.29
N ALA A 378 1.99 -11.99 17.96
CA ALA A 378 1.92 -11.96 19.43
C ALA A 378 3.05 -12.76 20.08
N ALA A 379 3.44 -13.89 19.51
CA ALA A 379 4.53 -14.70 20.03
C ALA A 379 5.89 -14.00 19.93
N PHE A 380 6.11 -13.22 18.85
CA PHE A 380 7.31 -12.38 18.72
C PHE A 380 7.34 -11.27 19.79
N VAL A 381 6.20 -10.61 20.01
CA VAL A 381 6.11 -9.54 21.03
C VAL A 381 6.27 -10.08 22.45
N GLU A 382 5.72 -11.29 22.73
CA GLU A 382 5.85 -11.96 24.02
C GLU A 382 7.29 -12.42 24.30
N GLY A 383 7.98 -12.87 23.25
CA GLY A 383 9.39 -13.32 23.34
C GLY A 383 10.40 -12.18 23.46
N ALA A 384 9.98 -10.94 23.15
CA ALA A 384 10.82 -9.74 23.10
C ALA A 384 10.92 -9.04 24.46
#